data_5da1b8249451ac920de2c40f33cd1063
#
_entry.id   5da1b8249451ac920de2c40f33cd1063
#
_cell.length_a   1.000
_cell.length_b   1.000
_cell.length_c   1.000
_cell.angle_alpha   90.00
_cell.angle_beta   90.00
_cell.angle_gamma   90.00
#
_symmetry.space_group_name_H-M   'P 1'
#
loop_
_entity.id
_entity.type
_entity.pdbx_description
1 polymer ?
#
loop_
_entity_poly.entity_id
_entity_poly.type
_entity_poly.pdbx_seq_one_letter_code
_entity_poly.pdbx_strand_id
1 'polypeptide(L)'
;GATVVGLEMMRSVNEENAEETRKIQIVKSAISTLSFSELEAITHIFDELEGNEGILVASKIADRVGITRSVIVNALRKFESAGVIESRSSGMKGTYIKVLNDVVFDELKALKAQNSARTLQNS
;
A
#
# COMPACT_ATOMS: atom_id res chain seq x y z
N GLY A 1 28.65 -26.79 -20.00
CA GLY A 1 29.73 -25.92 -19.72
C GLY A 1 29.36 -24.69 -18.88
N ALA A 2 30.35 -23.88 -18.61
CA ALA A 2 30.20 -22.66 -17.82
C ALA A 2 29.19 -21.67 -18.44
N THR A 3 29.06 -21.65 -19.76
CA THR A 3 28.14 -20.77 -20.49
C THR A 3 26.68 -21.09 -20.15
N VAL A 4 26.33 -22.36 -20.03
CA VAL A 4 24.96 -22.78 -19.71
C VAL A 4 24.58 -22.35 -18.29
N VAL A 5 25.50 -22.55 -17.34
CA VAL A 5 25.29 -22.14 -15.95
C VAL A 5 25.07 -20.63 -15.83
N GLY A 6 25.86 -19.83 -16.57
CA GLY A 6 25.72 -18.38 -16.62
C GLY A 6 24.36 -17.92 -17.14
N LEU A 7 23.86 -18.58 -18.18
CA LEU A 7 22.55 -18.28 -18.74
C LEU A 7 21.40 -18.58 -17.75
N GLU A 8 21.50 -19.69 -17.03
CA GLU A 8 20.50 -20.05 -16.03
C GLU A 8 20.47 -19.04 -14.87
N MET A 9 21.62 -18.60 -14.41
CA MET A 9 21.71 -17.55 -13.37
C MET A 9 21.11 -16.23 -13.85
N MET A 10 21.35 -15.85 -15.09
CA MET A 10 20.77 -14.65 -15.68
C MET A 10 19.23 -14.71 -15.76
N ARG A 11 18.68 -15.88 -16.09
CA ARG A 11 17.24 -16.10 -16.12
C ARG A 11 16.61 -15.90 -14.75
N SER A 12 17.20 -16.48 -13.71
CA SER A 12 16.71 -16.37 -12.35
C SER A 12 16.67 -14.90 -11.90
N VAL A 13 17.73 -14.14 -12.16
CA VAL A 13 17.80 -12.73 -11.81
C VAL A 13 16.74 -11.93 -12.57
N ASN A 14 16.56 -12.20 -13.87
CA ASN A 14 15.55 -11.50 -14.67
C ASN A 14 14.13 -11.81 -14.21
N GLU A 15 13.86 -13.04 -13.81
CA GLU A 15 12.55 -13.44 -13.29
C GLU A 15 12.24 -12.75 -11.96
N GLU A 16 13.20 -12.69 -11.06
CA GLU A 16 13.06 -11.99 -9.78
C GLU A 16 12.83 -10.49 -10.00
N ASN A 17 13.58 -9.87 -10.89
CA ASN A 17 13.43 -8.46 -11.22
C ASN A 17 12.08 -8.17 -11.86
N ALA A 18 11.58 -9.06 -12.73
CA ALA A 18 10.28 -8.91 -13.36
C ALA A 18 9.15 -9.02 -12.35
N GLU A 19 9.25 -9.95 -11.39
CA GLU A 19 8.28 -10.11 -10.32
C GLU A 19 8.25 -8.89 -9.40
N GLU A 20 9.41 -8.40 -8.99
CA GLU A 20 9.55 -7.20 -8.18
C GLU A 20 8.97 -5.98 -8.90
N THR A 21 9.29 -5.81 -10.18
CA THR A 21 8.76 -4.72 -11.00
C THR A 21 7.24 -4.79 -11.08
N ARG A 22 6.69 -6.00 -11.21
CA ARG A 22 5.25 -6.20 -11.28
C ARG A 22 4.56 -5.77 -9.98
N LYS A 23 5.12 -6.14 -8.83
CA LYS A 23 4.62 -5.75 -7.52
C LYS A 23 4.60 -4.23 -7.37
N ILE A 24 5.67 -3.58 -7.77
CA ILE A 24 5.80 -2.11 -7.72
C ILE A 24 4.74 -1.47 -8.61
N GLN A 25 4.56 -1.98 -9.82
CA GLN A 25 3.57 -1.47 -10.78
C GLN A 25 2.14 -1.60 -10.25
N ILE A 26 1.82 -2.72 -9.63
CA ILE A 26 0.51 -2.94 -9.03
C ILE A 26 0.22 -1.90 -7.94
N VAL A 27 1.19 -1.67 -7.06
CA VAL A 27 1.05 -0.70 -5.97
C VAL A 27 0.93 0.72 -6.52
N LYS A 28 1.79 1.11 -7.44
CA LYS A 28 1.74 2.45 -8.06
C LYS A 28 0.41 2.68 -8.79
N SER A 29 -0.06 1.68 -9.50
CA SER A 29 -1.34 1.74 -10.20
C SER A 29 -2.50 1.91 -9.21
N ALA A 30 -2.49 1.14 -8.13
CA ALA A 30 -3.51 1.25 -7.09
C ALA A 30 -3.52 2.64 -6.46
N ILE A 31 -2.35 3.17 -6.11
CA ILE A 31 -2.21 4.50 -5.52
C ILE A 31 -2.72 5.57 -6.49
N SER A 32 -2.44 5.42 -7.78
CA SER A 32 -2.86 6.40 -8.80
C SER A 32 -4.39 6.52 -8.94
N THR A 33 -5.13 5.51 -8.51
CA THR A 33 -6.60 5.54 -8.55
C THR A 33 -7.22 6.25 -7.35
N LEU A 34 -6.41 6.55 -6.33
CA LEU A 34 -6.90 7.17 -5.10
C LEU A 34 -7.05 8.67 -5.27
N SER A 35 -8.12 9.23 -4.71
CA SER A 35 -8.25 10.67 -4.52
C SER A 35 -7.29 11.12 -3.42
N PHE A 36 -7.09 12.43 -3.29
CA PHE A 36 -6.24 12.98 -2.22
C PHE A 36 -6.70 12.50 -0.84
N SER A 37 -8.01 12.57 -0.56
CA SER A 37 -8.56 12.13 0.72
C SER A 37 -8.40 10.63 0.94
N GLU A 38 -8.55 9.83 -0.11
CA GLU A 38 -8.36 8.38 -0.04
C GLU A 38 -6.90 8.04 0.25
N LEU A 39 -5.96 8.74 -0.37
CA LEU A 39 -4.53 8.53 -0.12
C LEU A 39 -4.19 8.87 1.32
N GLU A 40 -4.73 9.97 1.84
CA GLU A 40 -4.56 10.36 3.23
C GLU A 40 -5.10 9.28 4.18
N ALA A 41 -6.27 8.74 3.87
CA ALA A 41 -6.87 7.65 4.63
C ALA A 41 -5.96 6.41 4.65
N ILE A 42 -5.46 6.00 3.50
CA ILE A 42 -4.58 4.83 3.37
C ILE A 42 -3.30 5.04 4.19
N THR A 43 -2.72 6.23 4.14
CA THR A 43 -1.51 6.56 4.89
C THR A 43 -1.74 6.38 6.40
N HIS A 44 -2.85 6.89 6.91
CA HIS A 44 -3.19 6.74 8.33
C HIS A 44 -3.50 5.30 8.70
N ILE A 45 -4.18 4.56 7.83
CA ILE A 45 -4.49 3.16 8.06
C ILE A 45 -3.19 2.36 8.23
N PHE A 46 -2.24 2.55 7.32
CA PHE A 46 -0.99 1.79 7.35
C PHE A 46 -0.09 2.19 8.51
N ASP A 47 -0.17 3.43 8.96
CA ASP A 47 0.56 3.89 10.15
C ASP A 47 0.08 3.18 11.43
N GLU A 48 -1.17 2.76 11.46
CA GLU A 48 -1.74 2.06 12.61
C GLU A 48 -1.52 0.54 12.61
N LEU A 49 -1.14 -0.01 11.46
CA LEU A 49 -0.87 -1.46 11.38
C LEU A 49 0.42 -1.80 12.14
N GLU A 50 0.36 -2.90 12.87
CA GLU A 50 1.56 -3.48 13.51
C GLU A 50 2.13 -4.53 12.57
N GLY A 51 3.18 -4.17 11.84
CA GLY A 51 3.73 -5.02 10.80
C GLY A 51 2.81 -5.09 9.59
N ASN A 52 2.45 -6.29 9.17
CA ASN A 52 1.69 -6.51 7.95
C ASN A 52 0.19 -6.69 8.16
N GLU A 53 -0.29 -6.58 9.40
CA GLU A 53 -1.71 -6.83 9.69
C GLU A 53 -2.18 -6.03 10.90
N GLY A 54 -3.48 -5.90 11.05
CA GLY A 54 -4.07 -5.24 12.19
C GLY A 54 -5.58 -5.13 12.07
N ILE A 55 -6.21 -4.72 13.18
CA ILE A 55 -7.64 -4.47 13.23
C ILE A 55 -7.85 -2.97 13.34
N LEU A 56 -8.69 -2.42 12.47
CA LEU A 56 -8.96 -0.99 12.38
C LEU A 56 -10.43 -0.71 12.56
N VAL A 57 -10.73 0.42 13.19
CA VAL A 57 -12.10 0.92 13.30
C VAL A 57 -12.21 2.15 12.40
N ALA A 58 -12.89 2.00 11.26
CA ALA A 58 -12.96 3.05 10.23
C ALA A 58 -13.53 4.36 10.78
N SER A 59 -14.55 4.30 11.65
CA SER A 59 -15.14 5.50 12.24
C SER A 59 -14.16 6.28 13.10
N LYS A 60 -13.28 5.60 13.83
CA LYS A 60 -12.25 6.25 14.66
C LYS A 60 -11.20 6.95 13.80
N ILE A 61 -10.80 6.31 12.71
CA ILE A 61 -9.84 6.92 11.77
C ILE A 61 -10.49 8.13 11.10
N ALA A 62 -11.74 8.00 10.66
CA ALA A 62 -12.49 9.08 10.03
C ALA A 62 -12.56 10.31 10.93
N ASP A 63 -12.90 10.10 12.21
CA ASP A 63 -12.99 11.18 13.20
C ASP A 63 -11.65 11.85 13.42
N ARG A 64 -10.57 11.07 13.54
CA ARG A 64 -9.24 11.60 13.82
C ARG A 64 -8.65 12.37 12.64
N VAL A 65 -8.88 11.89 11.42
CA VAL A 65 -8.31 12.48 10.21
C VAL A 65 -9.21 13.57 9.64
N GLY A 66 -10.49 13.59 10.01
CA GLY A 66 -11.44 14.58 9.51
C GLY A 66 -11.98 14.25 8.12
N ILE A 67 -12.10 12.96 7.81
CA ILE A 67 -12.67 12.49 6.55
C ILE A 67 -13.89 11.61 6.84
N THR A 68 -14.68 11.31 5.80
CA THR A 68 -15.85 10.47 5.98
C THR A 68 -15.47 8.99 5.97
N ARG A 69 -16.29 8.18 6.63
CA ARG A 69 -16.11 6.71 6.64
C ARG A 69 -16.13 6.13 5.22
N SER A 70 -16.95 6.67 4.34
CA SER A 70 -17.05 6.20 2.96
C SER A 70 -15.75 6.37 2.19
N VAL A 71 -14.99 7.43 2.46
CA VAL A 71 -13.67 7.64 1.84
C VAL A 71 -12.73 6.50 2.24
N ILE A 72 -12.72 6.12 3.53
CA ILE A 72 -11.89 5.02 4.04
C ILE A 72 -12.30 3.70 3.39
N VAL A 73 -13.59 3.42 3.35
CA VAL A 73 -14.11 2.18 2.76
C VAL A 73 -13.76 2.09 1.27
N ASN A 74 -13.89 3.18 0.54
CA ASN A 74 -13.54 3.22 -0.89
C ASN A 74 -12.05 3.01 -1.13
N ALA A 75 -11.21 3.62 -0.30
CA ALA A 75 -9.75 3.43 -0.38
C ALA A 75 -9.37 1.97 -0.15
N LEU A 76 -9.95 1.36 0.88
CA LEU A 76 -9.70 -0.06 1.18
C LEU A 76 -10.17 -0.97 0.04
N ARG A 77 -11.33 -0.69 -0.55
CA ARG A 77 -11.85 -1.46 -1.69
C ARG A 77 -10.91 -1.39 -2.88
N LYS A 78 -10.37 -0.23 -3.17
CA LYS A 78 -9.44 -0.05 -4.30
C LYS A 78 -8.17 -0.88 -4.09
N PHE A 79 -7.62 -0.87 -2.89
CA PHE A 79 -6.43 -1.66 -2.57
C PHE A 79 -6.73 -3.15 -2.52
N GLU A 80 -7.90 -3.53 -2.04
CA GLU A 80 -8.33 -4.93 -2.03
C GLU A 80 -8.51 -5.45 -3.46
N SER A 81 -9.15 -4.67 -4.32
CA SER A 81 -9.35 -5.02 -5.73
C SER A 81 -8.04 -5.17 -6.48
N ALA A 82 -7.04 -4.37 -6.12
CA ALA A 82 -5.71 -4.43 -6.74
C ALA A 82 -4.86 -5.59 -6.19
N GLY A 83 -5.31 -6.27 -5.13
CA GLY A 83 -4.55 -7.35 -4.51
C GLY A 83 -3.45 -6.88 -3.58
N VAL A 84 -3.45 -5.62 -3.18
CA VAL A 84 -2.46 -5.06 -2.27
C VAL A 84 -2.74 -5.48 -0.83
N ILE A 85 -4.01 -5.52 -0.45
CA ILE A 85 -4.45 -5.92 0.89
C ILE A 85 -5.57 -6.95 0.81
N GLU A 86 -5.79 -7.62 1.92
CA GLU A 86 -6.97 -8.44 2.18
C GLU A 86 -7.69 -7.80 3.38
N SER A 87 -9.02 -7.71 3.33
CA SER A 87 -9.80 -7.17 4.42
C SER A 87 -10.93 -8.12 4.81
N ARG A 88 -11.25 -8.17 6.09
CA ARG A 88 -12.34 -8.98 6.63
C ARG A 88 -13.03 -8.22 7.76
N SER A 89 -14.35 -8.34 7.80
CA SER A 89 -15.09 -7.81 8.94
C SER A 89 -14.79 -8.65 10.19
N SER A 90 -14.43 -7.97 11.27
CA SER A 90 -14.14 -8.61 12.56
C SER A 90 -15.28 -8.35 13.56
N GLY A 91 -16.50 -8.18 13.08
CA GLY A 91 -17.66 -7.89 13.88
C GLY A 91 -17.56 -6.56 14.60
N MET A 92 -17.82 -6.55 15.90
CA MET A 92 -17.78 -5.33 16.70
C MET A 92 -16.37 -4.77 16.90
N LYS A 93 -15.35 -5.57 16.65
CA LYS A 93 -13.95 -5.15 16.82
C LYS A 93 -13.43 -4.27 15.68
N GLY A 94 -14.13 -4.23 14.55
CA GLY A 94 -13.75 -3.43 13.40
C GLY A 94 -13.41 -4.26 12.17
N THR A 95 -12.47 -3.79 11.37
CA THR A 95 -12.05 -4.45 10.13
C THR A 95 -10.63 -4.97 10.26
N TYR A 96 -10.44 -6.25 10.04
CA TYR A 96 -9.12 -6.87 9.97
C TYR A 96 -8.52 -6.61 8.59
N ILE A 97 -7.27 -6.15 8.56
CA ILE A 97 -6.55 -5.87 7.33
C ILE A 97 -5.21 -6.60 7.35
N LYS A 98 -4.90 -7.26 6.25
CA LYS A 98 -3.62 -7.93 6.04
C LYS A 98 -3.00 -7.41 4.74
N VAL A 99 -1.74 -6.98 4.80
CA VAL A 99 -1.01 -6.51 3.63
C VAL A 99 -0.46 -7.71 2.87
N LEU A 100 -0.84 -7.84 1.60
CA LEU A 100 -0.40 -8.92 0.72
C LEU A 100 0.83 -8.51 -0.09
N ASN A 101 0.93 -7.23 -0.44
CA ASN A 101 2.03 -6.69 -1.22
C ASN A 101 2.76 -5.63 -0.40
N ASP A 102 3.86 -6.02 0.24
CA ASP A 102 4.59 -5.18 1.18
C ASP A 102 5.35 -4.01 0.52
N VAL A 103 5.46 -3.99 -0.80
CA VAL A 103 6.01 -2.85 -1.55
C VAL A 103 5.23 -1.58 -1.25
N VAL A 104 3.95 -1.71 -0.88
CA VAL A 104 3.09 -0.56 -0.54
C VAL A 104 3.68 0.30 0.57
N PHE A 105 4.36 -0.29 1.54
CA PHE A 105 5.00 0.47 2.63
C PHE A 105 6.09 1.39 2.09
N ASP A 106 6.92 0.88 1.19
CA ASP A 106 8.01 1.64 0.58
C ASP A 106 7.47 2.76 -0.31
N GLU A 107 6.43 2.49 -1.10
CA GLU A 107 5.81 3.48 -1.97
C GLU A 107 5.14 4.60 -1.17
N LEU A 108 4.48 4.28 -0.07
CA LEU A 108 3.86 5.29 0.79
C LEU A 108 4.91 6.15 1.50
N LYS A 109 6.03 5.55 1.93
CA LYS A 109 7.15 6.30 2.51
C LYS A 109 7.75 7.27 1.50
N ALA A 110 7.89 6.85 0.26
CA ALA A 110 8.41 7.69 -0.81
C ALA A 110 7.49 8.90 -1.06
N LEU A 111 6.17 8.68 -1.04
CA LEU A 111 5.19 9.77 -1.20
C LEU A 111 5.24 10.76 -0.05
N LYS A 112 5.37 10.28 1.18
CA LYS A 112 5.52 11.16 2.35
C LYS A 112 6.78 12.01 2.25
N ALA A 113 7.89 11.41 1.84
CA ALA A 113 9.16 12.13 1.66
C ALA A 113 9.04 13.21 0.59
N GLN A 114 8.34 12.92 -0.53
CA GLN A 114 8.10 13.89 -1.59
C GLN A 114 7.24 15.05 -1.11
N ASN A 115 6.19 14.77 -0.36
CA ASN A 115 5.30 15.80 0.19
C ASN A 115 6.04 16.70 1.18
N SER A 116 6.87 16.11 2.05
CA SER A 116 7.70 16.87 2.99
C SER A 116 8.69 17.77 2.26
N ALA A 117 9.34 17.26 1.21
CA ALA A 117 10.27 18.02 0.40
C ALA A 117 9.58 19.20 -0.29
N ARG A 118 8.38 18.98 -0.84
CA ARG A 118 7.59 20.05 -1.48
C ARG A 118 7.22 21.12 -0.48
N THR A 119 6.79 20.74 0.72
CA THR A 119 6.43 21.67 1.78
C THR A 119 7.63 22.54 2.16
N LEU A 120 8.81 21.94 2.29
CA LEU A 120 10.04 22.66 2.61
C LEU A 120 10.45 23.61 1.50
N GLN A 121 10.29 23.21 0.23
CA GLN A 121 10.62 24.05 -0.91
C GLN A 121 9.68 25.25 -1.07
N ASN A 122 8.43 25.10 -0.65
CA ASN A 122 7.42 26.15 -0.78
C ASN A 122 7.41 27.12 0.41
N SER A 123 8.15 26.80 1.43
CA SER A 123 8.27 27.68 2.60
C SER A 123 9.59 28.46 2.57
#